data_b4ef4e86cd166293b6ff354ab660c31c
#
_entry.id   b4ef4e86cd166293b6ff354ab660c31c
#
_cell.length_a   1.000
_cell.length_b   1.000
_cell.length_c   1.000
_cell.angle_alpha   90.00
_cell.angle_beta   90.00
_cell.angle_gamma   90.00
#
_symmetry.space_group_name_H-M   'P 1'
#
loop_
_entity.id
_entity.type
_entity.pdbx_description
1 polymer ?
#
loop_
_entity_poly.entity_id
_entity_poly.type
_entity_poly.pdbx_seq_one_letter_code
_entity_poly.pdbx_strand_id
1 'polypeptide(L)'
;MSDEKELNILSHLTDKPGANQREIAADLEISLGSVNFVIKALIEKGWVKVGNFSKSNEKHRYIYQLTPSGIAAKITLTRHFMSLKQREYQALKAQLEKIEAQGQD
;
A
#
# COMPACT_ATOMS: atom_id res chain seq x y z
N MET A 1 -3.84 -10.38 8.06
CA MET A 1 -3.74 -9.51 6.89
C MET A 1 -2.61 -8.50 7.12
N SER A 2 -1.82 -8.23 6.13
CA SER A 2 -0.65 -7.36 6.27
C SER A 2 -1.05 -5.89 6.15
N ASP A 3 -0.76 -5.08 7.17
CA ASP A 3 -0.95 -3.62 7.12
C ASP A 3 -0.13 -2.98 6.00
N GLU A 4 1.01 -3.58 5.65
CA GLU A 4 1.85 -3.11 4.55
C GLU A 4 1.15 -3.27 3.20
N LYS A 5 0.44 -4.40 2.98
CA LYS A 5 -0.37 -4.58 1.77
C LYS A 5 -1.48 -3.53 1.68
N GLU A 6 -2.15 -3.26 2.79
CA GLU A 6 -3.18 -2.22 2.83
C GLU A 6 -2.59 -0.86 2.44
N LEU A 7 -1.46 -0.49 3.01
CA LEU A 7 -0.79 0.77 2.69
C LEU A 7 -0.39 0.82 1.22
N ASN A 8 0.20 -0.24 0.69
CA ASN A 8 0.65 -0.29 -0.69
C ASN A 8 -0.52 -0.13 -1.67
N ILE A 9 -1.66 -0.75 -1.36
CA ILE A 9 -2.85 -0.62 -2.20
C ILE A 9 -3.45 0.78 -2.07
N LEU A 10 -3.57 1.34 -0.87
CA LEU A 10 -4.04 2.71 -0.68
C LEU A 10 -3.16 3.71 -1.46
N SER A 11 -1.86 3.52 -1.43
CA SER A 11 -0.91 4.37 -2.16
C SER A 11 -1.09 4.23 -3.68
N HIS A 12 -1.26 3.01 -4.17
CA HIS A 12 -1.49 2.76 -5.60
C HIS A 12 -2.77 3.42 -6.08
N LEU A 13 -3.84 3.33 -5.30
CA LEU A 13 -5.12 3.96 -5.64
C LEU A 13 -5.01 5.48 -5.71
N THR A 14 -4.14 6.08 -4.92
CA THR A 14 -3.86 7.51 -4.95
C THR A 14 -3.07 7.89 -6.21
N ASP A 15 -2.05 7.11 -6.54
CA ASP A 15 -1.14 7.41 -7.63
C ASP A 15 -1.74 7.10 -9.02
N LYS A 16 -2.56 6.06 -9.09
CA LYS A 16 -3.18 5.61 -10.35
C LYS A 16 -4.68 5.34 -10.12
N PRO A 17 -5.51 6.40 -10.00
CA PRO A 17 -6.92 6.24 -9.61
C PRO A 17 -7.76 5.43 -10.59
N GLY A 18 -7.36 5.34 -11.85
CA GLY A 18 -8.11 4.57 -12.86
C GLY A 18 -7.66 3.13 -13.02
N ALA A 19 -6.71 2.65 -12.23
CA ALA A 19 -6.20 1.29 -12.36
C ALA A 19 -7.24 0.26 -11.93
N ASN A 20 -7.35 -0.83 -12.69
CA ASN A 20 -8.18 -1.96 -12.32
C ASN A 20 -7.39 -2.91 -11.41
N GLN A 21 -8.07 -3.93 -10.85
CA GLN A 21 -7.43 -4.84 -9.92
C GLN A 21 -6.27 -5.64 -10.54
N ARG A 22 -6.36 -5.97 -11.83
CA ARG A 22 -5.28 -6.69 -12.52
C ARG A 22 -4.02 -5.82 -12.64
N GLU A 23 -4.20 -4.54 -12.96
CA GLU A 23 -3.10 -3.58 -13.03
C GLU A 23 -2.45 -3.40 -11.67
N ILE A 24 -3.26 -3.30 -10.61
CA ILE A 24 -2.75 -3.19 -9.24
C ILE A 24 -1.95 -4.43 -8.87
N ALA A 25 -2.47 -5.61 -9.16
CA ALA A 25 -1.80 -6.88 -8.88
C ALA A 25 -0.45 -6.98 -9.59
N ALA A 26 -0.40 -6.60 -10.87
CA ALA A 26 0.82 -6.60 -11.64
C ALA A 26 1.85 -5.60 -11.10
N ASP A 27 1.42 -4.38 -10.82
CA ASP A 27 2.32 -3.32 -10.33
C ASP A 27 2.89 -3.63 -8.96
N LEU A 28 2.11 -4.22 -8.07
CA LEU A 28 2.53 -4.55 -6.71
C LEU A 28 3.12 -5.96 -6.59
N GLU A 29 3.13 -6.73 -7.67
CA GLU A 29 3.64 -8.11 -7.69
C GLU A 29 2.96 -9.01 -6.66
N ILE A 30 1.64 -8.90 -6.57
CA ILE A 30 0.82 -9.76 -5.71
C ILE A 30 -0.29 -10.39 -6.54
N SER A 31 -0.96 -11.40 -5.99
CA SER A 31 -2.02 -12.10 -6.70
C SER A 31 -3.26 -11.21 -6.84
N LEU A 32 -4.03 -11.47 -7.89
CA LEU A 32 -5.32 -10.81 -8.10
C LEU A 32 -6.28 -11.07 -6.93
N GLY A 33 -6.25 -12.30 -6.39
CA GLY A 33 -7.04 -12.66 -5.22
C GLY A 33 -6.69 -11.85 -3.99
N SER A 34 -5.40 -11.58 -3.78
CA SER A 34 -4.94 -10.71 -2.68
C SER A 34 -5.47 -9.29 -2.85
N VAL A 35 -5.37 -8.74 -4.07
CA VAL A 35 -5.88 -7.39 -4.34
C VAL A 35 -7.38 -7.32 -4.05
N ASN A 36 -8.14 -8.28 -4.56
CA ASN A 36 -9.58 -8.32 -4.36
C ASN A 36 -9.94 -8.41 -2.86
N PHE A 37 -9.26 -9.29 -2.14
CA PHE A 37 -9.48 -9.48 -0.71
C PHE A 37 -9.20 -8.20 0.08
N VAL A 38 -8.08 -7.55 -0.19
CA VAL A 38 -7.70 -6.32 0.52
C VAL A 38 -8.63 -5.16 0.17
N ILE A 39 -8.96 -4.97 -1.11
CA ILE A 39 -9.88 -3.89 -1.51
C ILE A 39 -11.25 -4.06 -0.85
N LYS A 40 -11.78 -5.27 -0.78
CA LYS A 40 -13.04 -5.52 -0.07
C LYS A 40 -12.95 -5.12 1.39
N ALA A 41 -11.85 -5.47 2.05
CA ALA A 41 -11.63 -5.10 3.44
C ALA A 41 -11.54 -3.59 3.63
N LEU A 42 -10.87 -2.89 2.70
CA LEU A 42 -10.76 -1.42 2.75
C LEU A 42 -12.12 -0.74 2.56
N ILE A 43 -12.95 -1.29 1.68
CA ILE A 43 -14.33 -0.81 1.49
C ILE A 43 -15.15 -1.02 2.75
N GLU A 44 -15.06 -2.20 3.36
CA GLU A 44 -15.77 -2.52 4.61
C GLU A 44 -15.36 -1.60 5.76
N LYS A 45 -14.09 -1.23 5.82
CA LYS A 45 -13.59 -0.28 6.83
C LYS A 45 -14.03 1.16 6.56
N GLY A 46 -14.59 1.44 5.39
CA GLY A 46 -14.95 2.79 5.00
C GLY A 46 -13.78 3.66 4.56
N TRP A 47 -12.64 3.05 4.21
CA TRP A 47 -11.45 3.76 3.76
C TRP A 47 -11.41 3.96 2.26
N VAL A 48 -12.14 3.14 1.52
CA VAL A 48 -12.23 3.19 0.06
C VAL A 48 -13.69 3.15 -0.35
N LYS A 49 -14.03 3.94 -1.35
CA LYS A 49 -15.34 3.89 -2.00
C LYS A 49 -15.15 3.56 -3.47
N VAL A 50 -16.16 2.92 -4.04
CA VAL A 50 -16.19 2.53 -5.46
C VAL A 50 -17.14 3.44 -6.20
N GLY A 51 -16.68 3.97 -7.32
CA GLY A 51 -17.51 4.74 -8.24
C GLY A 51 -17.43 4.16 -9.64
N ASN A 52 -18.41 4.51 -10.47
CA ASN A 52 -18.40 4.18 -11.88
C ASN A 52 -17.86 5.36 -12.67
N PHE A 53 -16.97 5.08 -13.61
CA PHE A 53 -16.44 6.11 -14.49
C PHE A 53 -17.32 6.19 -15.72
N SER A 54 -18.21 7.21 -15.76
CA SER A 54 -19.21 7.34 -16.82
C SER A 54 -18.73 8.02 -18.09
N LYS A 55 -17.51 8.56 -18.11
CA LYS A 55 -16.97 9.34 -19.24
C LYS A 55 -16.09 8.55 -20.20
N SER A 56 -15.86 7.29 -19.92
CA SER A 56 -15.04 6.44 -20.78
C SER A 56 -15.94 5.54 -21.62
N ASN A 57 -15.46 5.17 -22.81
CA ASN A 57 -16.12 4.17 -23.64
C ASN A 57 -16.10 2.78 -23.02
N GLU A 58 -15.36 2.62 -21.92
CA GLU A 58 -15.30 1.37 -21.15
C GLU A 58 -16.38 1.39 -20.09
N LYS A 59 -17.55 0.85 -20.42
CA LYS A 59 -18.76 0.94 -19.59
C LYS A 59 -18.72 0.22 -18.25
N HIS A 60 -17.63 -0.46 -17.91
CA HIS A 60 -17.55 -1.30 -16.71
C HIS A 60 -16.31 -1.03 -15.87
N ARG A 61 -15.69 0.13 -16.02
CA ARG A 61 -14.51 0.47 -15.27
C ARG A 61 -14.90 1.06 -13.91
N TYR A 62 -14.45 0.40 -12.85
CA TYR A 62 -14.63 0.91 -11.50
C TYR A 62 -13.47 1.82 -11.15
N ILE A 63 -13.77 2.90 -10.43
CA ILE A 63 -12.76 3.76 -9.84
C ILE A 63 -12.81 3.57 -8.33
N TYR A 64 -11.67 3.25 -7.76
CA TYR A 64 -11.51 3.14 -6.32
C TYR A 64 -10.92 4.45 -5.80
N GLN A 65 -11.58 5.06 -4.82
CA GLN A 65 -11.15 6.33 -4.26
C GLN A 65 -11.07 6.22 -2.75
N LEU A 66 -10.06 6.88 -2.17
CA LEU A 66 -9.97 6.98 -0.73
C LEU A 66 -11.02 7.94 -0.20
N THR A 67 -11.66 7.54 0.88
CA THR A 67 -12.52 8.42 1.66
C THR A 67 -11.64 9.30 2.55
N PRO A 68 -12.18 10.36 3.20
CA PRO A 68 -11.43 11.09 4.22
C PRO A 68 -10.84 10.19 5.31
N SER A 69 -11.61 9.19 5.76
CA SER A 69 -11.12 8.18 6.71
C SER A 69 -9.96 7.36 6.14
N GLY A 70 -10.02 7.04 4.84
CA GLY A 70 -8.96 6.31 4.15
C GLY A 70 -7.67 7.13 4.04
N ILE A 71 -7.79 8.43 3.78
CA ILE A 71 -6.64 9.34 3.76
C ILE A 71 -5.99 9.40 5.14
N ALA A 72 -6.79 9.55 6.19
CA ALA A 72 -6.29 9.55 7.56
C ALA A 72 -5.60 8.24 7.92
N ALA A 73 -6.20 7.11 7.52
CA ALA A 73 -5.61 5.79 7.74
C ALA A 73 -4.28 5.63 6.99
N LYS A 74 -4.20 6.10 5.75
CA LYS A 74 -2.98 6.07 4.96
C LYS A 74 -1.86 6.84 5.65
N ILE A 75 -2.15 8.02 6.18
CA ILE A 75 -1.17 8.82 6.92
C ILE A 75 -0.67 8.05 8.14
N THR A 76 -1.58 7.50 8.94
CA THR A 76 -1.23 6.74 10.15
C THR A 76 -0.35 5.52 9.82
N LEU A 77 -0.74 4.75 8.78
CA LEU A 77 0.03 3.59 8.33
C LEU A 77 1.41 4.00 7.81
N THR A 78 1.48 5.09 7.06
CA THR A 78 2.76 5.59 6.54
C THR A 78 3.71 5.92 7.67
N ARG A 79 3.24 6.64 8.70
CA ARG A 79 4.04 6.98 9.87
C ARG A 79 4.50 5.72 10.63
N HIS A 80 3.60 4.74 10.76
CA HIS A 80 3.91 3.47 11.42
C HIS A 80 5.06 2.75 10.70
N PHE A 81 4.96 2.61 9.38
CA PHE A 81 5.98 1.92 8.60
C PHE A 81 7.30 2.70 8.53
N MET A 82 7.24 4.02 8.47
CA MET A 82 8.46 4.83 8.58
C MET A 82 9.20 4.54 9.87
N SER A 83 8.47 4.46 10.98
CA SER A 83 9.07 4.15 12.28
C SER A 83 9.68 2.75 12.31
N LEU A 84 8.99 1.74 11.75
CA LEU A 84 9.51 0.38 11.66
C LEU A 84 10.75 0.30 10.78
N LYS A 85 10.72 0.92 9.61
CA LYS A 85 11.85 0.91 8.67
C LYS A 85 13.06 1.63 9.26
N GLN A 86 12.84 2.71 9.99
CA GLN A 86 13.92 3.43 10.66
C GLN A 86 14.59 2.55 11.72
N ARG A 87 13.81 1.81 12.52
CA ARG A 87 14.36 0.88 13.49
C ARG A 87 15.15 -0.25 12.84
N GLU A 88 14.63 -0.80 11.74
CA GLU A 88 15.33 -1.82 10.96
C GLU A 88 16.65 -1.29 10.41
N TYR A 89 16.63 -0.07 9.87
CA TYR A 89 17.83 0.60 9.35
C TYR A 89 18.87 0.77 10.45
N GLN A 90 18.48 1.28 11.62
CA GLN A 90 19.40 1.50 12.73
C GLN A 90 20.00 0.18 13.23
N ALA A 91 19.22 -0.88 13.28
CA ALA A 91 19.69 -2.20 13.68
C ALA A 91 20.73 -2.75 12.68
N LEU A 92 20.47 -2.61 11.38
CA LEU A 92 21.42 -3.02 10.34
C LEU A 92 22.69 -2.19 10.36
N LYS A 93 22.55 -0.88 10.57
CA LYS A 93 23.70 0.02 10.68
C LYS A 93 24.59 -0.37 11.83
N ALA A 94 24.01 -0.63 13.01
CA ALA A 94 24.77 -1.08 14.18
C ALA A 94 25.47 -2.41 13.92
N GLN A 95 24.81 -3.33 13.23
CA GLN A 95 25.38 -4.62 12.87
C GLN A 95 26.57 -4.45 11.91
N LEU A 96 26.43 -3.59 10.91
CA LEU A 96 27.50 -3.32 9.95
C LEU A 96 28.71 -2.71 10.66
N GLU A 97 28.51 -1.73 11.53
CA GLU A 97 29.58 -1.10 12.30
C GLU A 97 30.33 -2.12 13.15
N LYS A 98 29.60 -3.07 13.75
CA LYS A 98 30.20 -4.16 14.54
C LYS A 98 31.05 -5.10 13.68
N ILE A 99 30.55 -5.45 12.50
CA ILE A 99 31.27 -6.32 11.55
C ILE A 99 32.54 -5.62 11.07
N GLU A 100 32.46 -4.35 10.70
CA GLU A 100 33.61 -3.56 10.24
C GLU A 100 34.67 -3.43 11.32
N ALA A 101 34.25 -3.18 12.57
CA ALA A 101 35.16 -3.11 13.69
C ALA A 101 35.92 -4.43 13.92
N GLN A 102 35.24 -5.57 13.74
CA GLN A 102 35.87 -6.88 13.87
C GLN A 102 36.82 -7.20 12.71
N GLY A 103 36.58 -6.65 11.53
CA GLY A 103 37.40 -6.88 10.35
C GLY A 103 38.66 -6.03 10.28
N GLN A 104 38.87 -5.12 11.23
CA GLN A 104 40.03 -4.20 11.22
C GLN A 104 41.22 -4.71 12.00
N ASP A 105 41.16 -5.88 12.57
CA ASP A 105 42.29 -6.46 13.32
C ASP A 105 43.29 -7.15 12.40
#